data_aa87518db536ea5d57d0b37e03fe55fe
#
_entry.id   aa87518db536ea5d57d0b37e03fe55fe
#
_cell.length_a   1.000
_cell.length_b   1.000
_cell.length_c   1.000
_cell.angle_alpha   90.00
_cell.angle_beta   90.00
_cell.angle_gamma   90.00
#
_symmetry.space_group_name_H-M   'P 1'
#
loop_
_entity.id
_entity.type
_entity.pdbx_description
1 polymer ?
#
loop_
_entity_poly.entity_id
_entity_poly.type
_entity_poly.pdbx_seq_one_letter_code
_entity_poly.pdbx_strand_id
1 'polypeptide(L)'
;MRERVIKAITNTLKVTREEAETMIKKPPRVYSNSNETIGQSAEHAVCSIMNIHCSIAEDRIDDAISKKIQGVLTPFVDKTPLCDIESSIGFRNGAVDFQLKGGKTLSLKTLKRSDGKICPQNVGQPTLKKWDEHWGFYQELEGKLEHNSKRFDYIKSNLHHYLNVMLDNTFCCDYLLLLPNCDKTPSVEFLKKPPITPFFVDQTLSFKEGRETYFERWDEKKQKYCEFSSTVYMGQGEEKKRVGEFQFHKGSRKEVKFRFYREFLTNY
;
A
#
# COMPACT_ATOMS: atom_id res chain seq x y z
N MET A 1 -28.91 -2.81 17.41
CA MET A 1 -28.00 -3.54 18.30
C MET A 1 -27.44 -2.64 19.43
N ARG A 2 -26.84 -1.48 19.14
CA ARG A 2 -26.26 -0.54 20.12
C ARG A 2 -27.25 -0.11 21.22
N GLU A 3 -28.47 0.29 20.89
CA GLU A 3 -29.52 0.69 21.85
C GLU A 3 -29.89 -0.43 22.83
N ARG A 4 -29.94 -1.68 22.37
CA ARG A 4 -30.21 -2.83 23.25
C ARG A 4 -29.09 -3.04 24.25
N VAL A 5 -27.82 -2.82 23.84
CA VAL A 5 -26.65 -2.95 24.70
C VAL A 5 -26.62 -1.83 25.74
N ILE A 6 -26.90 -0.57 25.33
CA ILE A 6 -27.00 0.57 26.24
C ILE A 6 -28.05 0.28 27.33
N LYS A 7 -29.26 -0.11 26.93
CA LYS A 7 -30.35 -0.42 27.84
C LYS A 7 -29.99 -1.57 28.80
N ALA A 8 -29.33 -2.61 28.29
CA ALA A 8 -28.85 -3.71 29.14
C ALA A 8 -27.83 -3.24 30.20
N ILE A 9 -26.81 -2.47 29.79
CA ILE A 9 -25.80 -1.91 30.70
C ILE A 9 -26.44 -1.00 31.74
N THR A 10 -27.31 -0.07 31.31
CA THR A 10 -28.04 0.85 32.20
C THR A 10 -28.84 0.10 33.25
N ASN A 11 -29.59 -0.92 32.85
CA ASN A 11 -30.44 -1.69 33.77
C ASN A 11 -29.65 -2.61 34.70
N THR A 12 -28.56 -3.22 34.22
CA THR A 12 -27.77 -4.19 34.99
C THR A 12 -26.84 -3.51 35.98
N LEU A 13 -26.18 -2.41 35.56
CA LEU A 13 -25.20 -1.71 36.37
C LEU A 13 -25.77 -0.50 37.11
N LYS A 14 -27.05 -0.17 36.93
CA LYS A 14 -27.72 1.02 37.49
C LYS A 14 -26.96 2.33 37.25
N VAL A 15 -26.38 2.46 36.07
CA VAL A 15 -25.67 3.66 35.60
C VAL A 15 -26.57 4.49 34.70
N THR A 16 -26.25 5.77 34.52
CA THR A 16 -26.94 6.64 33.60
C THR A 16 -26.73 6.19 32.13
N ARG A 17 -27.60 6.66 31.24
CA ARG A 17 -27.44 6.40 29.80
C ARG A 17 -26.10 6.91 29.28
N GLU A 18 -25.66 8.09 29.73
CA GLU A 18 -24.41 8.72 29.34
C GLU A 18 -23.18 7.92 29.80
N GLU A 19 -23.21 7.39 31.01
CA GLU A 19 -22.19 6.45 31.52
C GLU A 19 -22.17 5.14 30.73
N ALA A 20 -23.34 4.58 30.43
CA ALA A 20 -23.45 3.37 29.60
C ALA A 20 -22.92 3.59 28.18
N GLU A 21 -23.21 4.75 27.56
CA GLU A 21 -22.65 5.13 26.27
C GLU A 21 -21.14 5.31 26.31
N THR A 22 -20.62 5.83 27.43
CA THR A 22 -19.16 5.96 27.65
C THR A 22 -18.50 4.59 27.81
N MET A 23 -19.13 3.65 28.51
CA MET A 23 -18.66 2.26 28.65
C MET A 23 -18.64 1.49 27.32
N ILE A 24 -19.56 1.82 26.41
CA ILE A 24 -19.62 1.22 25.06
C ILE A 24 -18.68 1.92 24.08
N LYS A 25 -18.25 3.14 24.38
CA LYS A 25 -17.16 3.76 23.61
C LYS A 25 -15.97 2.83 23.76
N LYS A 26 -15.58 2.19 22.63
CA LYS A 26 -14.33 1.43 22.58
C LYS A 26 -13.23 2.29 23.20
N PRO A 27 -12.41 1.73 24.10
CA PRO A 27 -11.26 2.48 24.60
C PRO A 27 -10.53 3.06 23.37
N PRO A 28 -10.01 4.28 23.47
CA PRO A 28 -9.31 4.90 22.36
C PRO A 28 -8.35 3.84 21.82
N ARG A 29 -8.43 3.54 20.52
CA ARG A 29 -7.53 2.54 19.92
C ARG A 29 -6.13 3.01 20.28
N VAL A 30 -5.40 2.20 21.02
CA VAL A 30 -3.95 2.37 21.14
C VAL A 30 -3.47 2.20 19.71
N TYR A 31 -3.19 3.33 19.05
CA TYR A 31 -2.78 3.34 17.65
C TYR A 31 -1.50 2.54 17.55
N SER A 32 -1.65 1.32 17.09
CA SER A 32 -0.48 0.57 16.68
C SER A 32 0.16 1.41 15.57
N ASN A 33 1.47 1.53 15.61
CA ASN A 33 2.28 2.18 14.57
C ASN A 33 2.15 1.37 13.24
N SER A 34 0.90 1.22 12.77
CA SER A 34 0.54 0.45 11.58
C SER A 34 0.80 1.27 10.32
N ASN A 35 1.03 0.61 9.20
CA ASN A 35 1.18 1.31 7.91
C ASN A 35 -0.07 2.10 7.53
N GLU A 36 -1.25 1.61 7.92
CA GLU A 36 -2.52 2.30 7.68
C GLU A 36 -2.62 3.61 8.49
N THR A 37 -2.31 3.55 9.80
CA THR A 37 -2.31 4.75 10.65
C THR A 37 -1.30 5.79 10.16
N ILE A 38 -0.10 5.36 9.76
CA ILE A 38 0.93 6.26 9.22
C ILE A 38 0.43 6.92 7.92
N GLY A 39 -0.19 6.15 7.01
CA GLY A 39 -0.74 6.66 5.75
C GLY A 39 -1.80 7.74 6.01
N GLN A 40 -2.78 7.45 6.85
CA GLN A 40 -3.86 8.37 7.19
C GLN A 40 -3.37 9.63 7.91
N SER A 41 -2.42 9.49 8.83
CA SER A 41 -1.79 10.64 9.49
C SER A 41 -0.98 11.50 8.52
N ALA A 42 -0.42 10.91 7.48
CA ALA A 42 0.29 11.65 6.43
C ALA A 42 -0.67 12.42 5.52
N GLU A 43 -1.79 11.82 5.12
CA GLU A 43 -2.85 12.52 4.37
C GLU A 43 -3.42 13.68 5.19
N HIS A 44 -3.69 13.47 6.49
CA HIS A 44 -4.12 14.53 7.40
C HIS A 44 -3.07 15.63 7.53
N ALA A 45 -1.77 15.30 7.58
CA ALA A 45 -0.69 16.28 7.62
C ALA A 45 -0.70 17.19 6.39
N VAL A 46 -0.87 16.63 5.19
CA VAL A 46 -0.99 17.39 3.94
C VAL A 46 -2.22 18.30 3.97
N CYS A 47 -3.39 17.77 4.34
CA CYS A 47 -4.62 18.57 4.46
C CYS A 47 -4.44 19.74 5.41
N SER A 48 -3.79 19.52 6.56
CA SER A 48 -3.54 20.57 7.56
C SER A 48 -2.60 21.66 7.05
N ILE A 49 -1.52 21.30 6.36
CA ILE A 49 -0.57 22.28 5.77
C ILE A 49 -1.28 23.11 4.71
N MET A 50 -2.11 22.48 3.88
CA MET A 50 -2.80 23.13 2.77
C MET A 50 -4.09 23.83 3.19
N ASN A 51 -4.47 23.71 4.47
CA ASN A 51 -5.73 24.25 5.01
C ASN A 51 -6.95 23.81 4.21
N ILE A 52 -7.02 22.52 3.85
CA ILE A 52 -8.13 21.89 3.14
C ILE A 52 -8.85 20.89 4.03
N HIS A 53 -10.11 20.61 3.69
CA HIS A 53 -10.89 19.60 4.41
C HIS A 53 -10.27 18.20 4.27
N CYS A 54 -10.12 17.51 5.41
CA CYS A 54 -9.67 16.12 5.46
C CYS A 54 -10.88 15.20 5.74
N SER A 55 -11.12 14.23 4.87
CA SER A 55 -12.23 13.28 5.03
C SER A 55 -11.92 12.10 5.96
N ILE A 56 -10.71 12.02 6.48
CA ILE A 56 -10.27 10.95 7.39
C ILE A 56 -10.86 11.20 8.78
N ALA A 57 -11.49 10.18 9.36
CA ALA A 57 -12.04 10.26 10.69
C ALA A 57 -10.93 10.44 11.74
N GLU A 58 -11.13 11.35 12.70
CA GLU A 58 -10.13 11.71 13.72
C GLU A 58 -9.62 10.50 14.52
N ASP A 59 -10.50 9.53 14.79
CA ASP A 59 -10.15 8.29 15.48
C ASP A 59 -9.19 7.36 14.71
N ARG A 60 -8.77 7.74 13.52
CA ARG A 60 -7.85 7.00 12.65
C ARG A 60 -6.51 7.73 12.44
N ILE A 61 -6.36 8.91 12.99
CA ILE A 61 -5.19 9.77 12.87
C ILE A 61 -4.35 9.67 14.14
N ASP A 62 -3.04 9.58 13.97
CA ASP A 62 -2.07 9.77 15.04
C ASP A 62 -1.50 11.19 14.92
N ASP A 63 -1.86 12.06 15.86
CA ASP A 63 -1.46 13.47 15.86
C ASP A 63 0.05 13.67 15.93
N ALA A 64 0.76 12.82 16.65
CA ALA A 64 2.21 12.92 16.76
C ALA A 64 2.90 12.62 15.43
N ILE A 65 2.42 11.59 14.73
CA ILE A 65 2.88 11.24 13.38
C ILE A 65 2.52 12.37 12.41
N SER A 66 1.27 12.87 12.45
CA SER A 66 0.82 13.93 11.57
C SER A 66 1.66 15.20 11.74
N LYS A 67 1.87 15.70 12.97
CA LYS A 67 2.71 16.88 13.27
C LYS A 67 4.16 16.70 12.82
N LYS A 68 4.71 15.50 13.01
CA LYS A 68 6.06 15.17 12.54
C LYS A 68 6.19 15.27 11.01
N ILE A 69 5.20 14.75 10.29
CA ILE A 69 5.16 14.79 8.82
C ILE A 69 4.94 16.24 8.34
N GLN A 70 4.07 17.03 9.01
CA GLN A 70 3.90 18.45 8.73
C GLN A 70 5.24 19.20 8.79
N GLY A 71 5.99 19.02 9.88
CA GLY A 71 7.30 19.66 10.04
C GLY A 71 8.29 19.34 8.93
N VAL A 72 8.23 18.09 8.38
CA VAL A 72 9.10 17.69 7.28
C VAL A 72 8.60 18.21 5.92
N LEU A 73 7.29 18.27 5.68
CA LEU A 73 6.71 18.70 4.40
C LEU A 73 6.71 20.22 4.21
N THR A 74 6.50 21.00 5.26
CA THR A 74 6.36 22.46 5.19
C THR A 74 7.46 23.16 4.37
N PRO A 75 8.76 22.81 4.49
CA PRO A 75 9.82 23.45 3.68
C PRO A 75 9.75 23.16 2.18
N PHE A 76 8.94 22.19 1.78
CA PHE A 76 8.82 21.76 0.39
C PHE A 76 7.55 22.27 -0.31
N VAL A 77 6.59 22.83 0.42
CA VAL A 77 5.28 23.22 -0.12
C VAL A 77 5.43 24.10 -1.36
N ASP A 78 6.10 25.22 -1.25
CA ASP A 78 6.21 26.21 -2.34
C ASP A 78 7.12 25.77 -3.51
N LYS A 79 7.85 24.67 -3.35
CA LYS A 79 8.85 24.20 -4.32
C LYS A 79 8.42 22.93 -5.05
N THR A 80 7.22 22.43 -4.76
CA THR A 80 6.75 21.15 -5.24
C THR A 80 5.27 21.21 -5.62
N PRO A 81 4.72 20.19 -6.27
CA PRO A 81 3.29 20.10 -6.59
C PRO A 81 2.34 20.22 -5.39
N LEU A 82 2.85 20.24 -4.14
CA LEU A 82 2.01 20.44 -2.96
C LEU A 82 1.27 21.77 -2.98
N CYS A 83 1.93 22.86 -3.43
CA CYS A 83 1.30 24.19 -3.49
C CYS A 83 0.09 24.27 -4.42
N ASP A 84 -0.10 23.29 -5.28
CA ASP A 84 -1.20 23.22 -6.22
C ASP A 84 -2.37 22.36 -5.73
N ILE A 85 -2.31 21.79 -4.53
CA ILE A 85 -3.39 20.96 -3.98
C ILE A 85 -4.63 21.82 -3.74
N GLU A 86 -5.76 21.41 -4.32
CA GLU A 86 -7.07 22.07 -4.17
C GLU A 86 -7.99 21.30 -3.21
N SER A 87 -7.93 19.97 -3.21
CA SER A 87 -8.81 19.16 -2.38
C SER A 87 -8.24 17.77 -2.10
N SER A 88 -8.67 17.18 -0.99
CA SER A 88 -8.50 15.76 -0.71
C SER A 88 -9.65 14.99 -1.38
N ILE A 89 -9.32 14.02 -2.20
CA ILE A 89 -10.27 13.17 -2.93
C ILE A 89 -10.10 11.68 -2.59
N GLY A 90 -9.13 11.36 -1.74
CA GLY A 90 -8.88 10.01 -1.24
C GLY A 90 -10.09 9.48 -0.47
N PHE A 91 -10.97 8.72 -1.15
CA PHE A 91 -12.12 8.09 -0.52
C PHE A 91 -12.03 6.58 -0.69
N ARG A 92 -12.06 5.84 0.43
CA ARG A 92 -12.15 4.37 0.54
C ARG A 92 -11.47 3.58 -0.59
N ASN A 93 -10.15 3.48 -0.56
CA ASN A 93 -9.32 2.79 -1.57
C ASN A 93 -9.25 3.47 -2.94
N GLY A 94 -9.44 4.78 -3.02
CA GLY A 94 -9.14 5.56 -4.20
C GLY A 94 -7.69 5.38 -4.63
N ALA A 95 -7.46 5.42 -5.93
CA ALA A 95 -6.11 5.31 -6.48
C ALA A 95 -5.31 6.62 -6.33
N VAL A 96 -5.99 7.71 -6.03
CA VAL A 96 -5.46 9.08 -5.94
C VAL A 96 -5.95 9.72 -4.63
N ASP A 97 -5.08 10.47 -3.98
CA ASP A 97 -5.37 11.04 -2.67
C ASP A 97 -5.73 12.54 -2.75
N PHE A 98 -5.18 13.27 -3.73
CA PHE A 98 -5.37 14.72 -3.86
C PHE A 98 -5.60 15.14 -5.30
N GLN A 99 -6.50 16.13 -5.47
CA GLN A 99 -6.70 16.89 -6.70
C GLN A 99 -5.83 18.15 -6.66
N LEU A 100 -5.14 18.45 -7.76
CA LEU A 100 -4.33 19.64 -7.94
C LEU A 100 -4.92 20.56 -8.99
N LYS A 101 -4.50 21.82 -9.01
CA LYS A 101 -4.83 22.81 -10.03
C LYS A 101 -4.57 22.26 -11.45
N GLY A 102 -5.46 22.64 -12.37
CA GLY A 102 -5.38 22.18 -13.74
C GLY A 102 -5.75 20.71 -13.96
N GLY A 103 -6.50 20.12 -13.04
CA GLY A 103 -7.01 18.75 -13.14
C GLY A 103 -5.97 17.65 -12.92
N LYS A 104 -4.77 18.01 -12.47
CA LYS A 104 -3.72 17.04 -12.13
C LYS A 104 -4.02 16.34 -10.80
N THR A 105 -3.32 15.26 -10.55
CA THR A 105 -3.55 14.39 -9.40
C THR A 105 -2.26 14.02 -8.67
N LEU A 106 -2.37 13.81 -7.36
CA LEU A 106 -1.25 13.37 -6.53
C LEU A 106 -1.69 12.20 -5.64
N SER A 107 -0.87 11.17 -5.61
CA SER A 107 -1.01 10.07 -4.65
C SER A 107 0.10 10.12 -3.60
N LEU A 108 -0.23 9.73 -2.37
CA LEU A 108 0.69 9.73 -1.24
C LEU A 108 0.99 8.30 -0.80
N LYS A 109 2.27 7.99 -0.63
CA LYS A 109 2.72 6.70 -0.10
C LYS A 109 3.67 6.90 1.06
N THR A 110 3.44 6.17 2.12
CA THR A 110 4.30 6.16 3.32
C THR A 110 5.01 4.83 3.46
N LEU A 111 6.27 4.87 3.84
CA LEU A 111 7.05 3.69 4.19
C LEU A 111 7.57 3.83 5.62
N LYS A 112 7.36 2.82 6.44
CA LYS A 112 7.93 2.80 7.80
C LYS A 112 9.44 2.97 7.77
N ARG A 113 10.10 2.22 6.89
CA ARG A 113 11.56 2.16 6.78
C ARG A 113 12.02 2.76 5.46
N SER A 114 13.28 3.19 5.42
CA SER A 114 13.90 3.72 4.21
C SER A 114 14.01 2.70 3.08
N ASP A 115 14.19 1.41 3.40
CA ASP A 115 14.28 0.27 2.48
C ASP A 115 12.92 -0.36 2.15
N GLY A 116 11.84 0.36 2.42
CA GLY A 116 10.47 -0.10 2.20
C GLY A 116 10.16 -0.40 0.73
N LYS A 117 9.08 -1.14 0.53
CA LYS A 117 8.60 -1.54 -0.80
C LYS A 117 7.23 -0.90 -1.05
N ILE A 118 7.01 -0.43 -2.27
CA ILE A 118 5.81 0.27 -2.70
C ILE A 118 4.84 -0.72 -3.36
N CYS A 119 3.64 -0.82 -2.82
CA CYS A 119 2.58 -1.63 -3.39
C CYS A 119 1.82 -0.83 -4.44
N PRO A 120 1.69 -1.30 -5.70
CA PRO A 120 0.83 -0.70 -6.68
C PRO A 120 -0.62 -0.57 -6.19
N GLN A 121 -1.34 0.45 -6.64
CA GLN A 121 -2.77 0.58 -6.33
C GLN A 121 -3.58 -0.55 -6.97
N ASN A 122 -4.72 -0.86 -6.39
CA ASN A 122 -5.72 -1.80 -6.88
C ASN A 122 -5.21 -3.23 -7.16
N VAL A 123 -4.12 -3.38 -7.92
CA VAL A 123 -3.60 -4.67 -8.42
C VAL A 123 -2.43 -5.21 -7.62
N GLY A 124 -1.81 -4.41 -6.75
CA GLY A 124 -0.58 -4.81 -6.04
C GLY A 124 -0.79 -5.81 -4.91
N GLN A 125 -2.01 -5.91 -4.37
CA GLN A 125 -2.35 -6.84 -3.29
C GLN A 125 -3.81 -7.31 -3.36
N PRO A 126 -4.26 -7.89 -4.50
CA PRO A 126 -5.61 -8.42 -4.62
C PRO A 126 -5.74 -9.75 -3.88
N THR A 127 -6.96 -10.07 -3.45
CA THR A 127 -7.29 -11.46 -3.06
C THR A 127 -7.11 -12.38 -4.27
N LEU A 128 -6.92 -13.69 -4.04
CA LEU A 128 -6.77 -14.66 -5.13
C LEU A 128 -7.92 -14.59 -6.13
N LYS A 129 -9.16 -14.48 -5.63
CA LYS A 129 -10.34 -14.35 -6.48
C LYS A 129 -10.27 -13.12 -7.39
N LYS A 130 -9.95 -11.95 -6.83
CA LYS A 130 -9.80 -10.70 -7.61
C LYS A 130 -8.63 -10.75 -8.58
N TRP A 131 -7.56 -11.46 -8.20
CA TRP A 131 -6.42 -11.68 -9.07
C TRP A 131 -6.82 -12.54 -10.27
N ASP A 132 -7.50 -13.65 -10.03
CA ASP A 132 -7.97 -14.56 -11.08
C ASP A 132 -8.95 -13.87 -12.04
N GLU A 133 -9.88 -13.07 -11.50
CA GLU A 133 -10.79 -12.24 -12.30
C GLU A 133 -10.03 -11.24 -13.19
N HIS A 134 -9.07 -10.52 -12.62
CA HIS A 134 -8.30 -9.49 -13.33
C HIS A 134 -7.47 -10.07 -14.47
N TRP A 135 -6.89 -11.26 -14.27
CA TRP A 135 -6.03 -11.93 -15.25
C TRP A 135 -6.74 -12.99 -16.10
N GLY A 136 -8.06 -13.09 -16.00
CA GLY A 136 -8.87 -14.00 -16.81
C GLY A 136 -8.84 -15.48 -16.38
N PHE A 137 -8.44 -15.75 -15.13
CA PHE A 137 -8.35 -17.12 -14.59
C PHE A 137 -9.51 -17.52 -13.66
N TYR A 138 -10.49 -16.66 -13.49
CA TYR A 138 -11.52 -16.86 -12.47
C TYR A 138 -12.25 -18.20 -12.58
N GLN A 139 -12.63 -18.59 -13.79
CA GLN A 139 -13.37 -19.87 -14.02
C GLN A 139 -12.52 -21.11 -13.75
N GLU A 140 -11.22 -21.05 -14.00
CA GLU A 140 -10.30 -22.17 -13.84
C GLU A 140 -9.81 -22.34 -12.41
N LEU A 141 -9.51 -21.23 -11.73
CA LEU A 141 -8.79 -21.22 -10.46
C LEU A 141 -9.67 -20.98 -9.25
N GLU A 142 -10.81 -20.33 -9.41
CA GLU A 142 -11.82 -20.05 -8.36
C GLU A 142 -11.25 -19.51 -7.04
N GLY A 143 -10.13 -18.82 -7.05
CA GLY A 143 -9.48 -18.25 -5.86
C GLY A 143 -8.85 -19.30 -4.93
N LYS A 144 -8.64 -20.53 -5.37
CA LYS A 144 -8.07 -21.62 -4.55
C LYS A 144 -6.54 -21.55 -4.44
N LEU A 145 -6.02 -21.84 -3.25
CA LEU A 145 -4.59 -21.80 -2.97
C LEU A 145 -3.78 -22.82 -3.76
N GLU A 146 -4.34 -24.01 -4.02
CA GLU A 146 -3.70 -25.11 -4.74
C GLU A 146 -3.24 -24.72 -6.16
N HIS A 147 -3.82 -23.66 -6.71
CA HIS A 147 -3.46 -23.17 -8.05
C HIS A 147 -2.41 -22.04 -8.03
N ASN A 148 -1.73 -21.79 -6.91
CA ASN A 148 -0.70 -20.75 -6.85
C ASN A 148 0.50 -21.03 -7.78
N SER A 149 0.83 -22.30 -8.05
CA SER A 149 1.82 -22.63 -9.07
C SER A 149 1.43 -22.14 -10.46
N LYS A 150 0.17 -22.38 -10.88
CA LYS A 150 -0.35 -21.91 -12.17
C LYS A 150 -0.33 -20.39 -12.28
N ARG A 151 -0.69 -19.68 -11.18
CA ARG A 151 -0.59 -18.19 -11.13
C ARG A 151 0.83 -17.72 -11.30
N PHE A 152 1.78 -18.38 -10.63
CA PHE A 152 3.19 -18.03 -10.76
C PHE A 152 3.72 -18.32 -12.15
N ASP A 153 3.37 -19.45 -12.76
CA ASP A 153 3.75 -19.78 -14.15
C ASP A 153 3.19 -18.75 -15.13
N TYR A 154 1.95 -18.30 -14.93
CA TYR A 154 1.40 -17.20 -15.73
C TYR A 154 2.20 -15.90 -15.56
N ILE A 155 2.51 -15.49 -14.32
CA ILE A 155 3.32 -14.30 -14.06
C ILE A 155 4.68 -14.43 -14.75
N LYS A 156 5.31 -15.60 -14.66
CA LYS A 156 6.60 -15.88 -15.29
C LYS A 156 6.54 -15.75 -16.82
N SER A 157 5.54 -16.35 -17.43
CA SER A 157 5.35 -16.32 -18.88
C SER A 157 4.96 -14.94 -19.42
N ASN A 158 4.37 -14.08 -18.59
CA ASN A 158 3.89 -12.74 -18.95
C ASN A 158 4.58 -11.63 -18.16
N LEU A 159 5.82 -11.85 -17.70
CA LEU A 159 6.46 -10.99 -16.71
C LEU A 159 6.56 -9.53 -17.14
N HIS A 160 6.91 -9.25 -18.40
CA HIS A 160 7.00 -7.89 -18.93
C HIS A 160 5.64 -7.18 -18.88
N HIS A 161 4.61 -7.83 -19.37
CA HIS A 161 3.24 -7.28 -19.34
C HIS A 161 2.77 -7.07 -17.91
N TYR A 162 2.99 -8.06 -17.03
CA TYR A 162 2.60 -7.98 -15.63
C TYR A 162 3.26 -6.79 -14.91
N LEU A 163 4.57 -6.59 -15.10
CA LEU A 163 5.30 -5.48 -14.48
C LEU A 163 4.87 -4.12 -15.05
N ASN A 164 4.53 -4.02 -16.33
CA ASN A 164 4.00 -2.78 -16.90
C ASN A 164 2.64 -2.42 -16.28
N VAL A 165 1.73 -3.38 -16.13
CA VAL A 165 0.45 -3.17 -15.42
C VAL A 165 0.68 -2.72 -13.98
N MET A 166 1.65 -3.32 -13.26
CA MET A 166 2.01 -2.91 -11.91
C MET A 166 2.57 -1.49 -11.86
N LEU A 167 3.41 -1.12 -12.84
CA LEU A 167 4.00 0.21 -12.92
C LEU A 167 2.93 1.27 -13.23
N ASP A 168 2.05 1.01 -14.19
CA ASP A 168 0.93 1.90 -14.53
C ASP A 168 0.00 2.13 -13.34
N ASN A 169 -0.29 1.10 -12.55
CA ASN A 169 -1.08 1.22 -11.33
C ASN A 169 -0.32 1.89 -10.16
N THR A 170 1.00 1.90 -10.18
CA THR A 170 1.79 2.68 -9.21
C THR A 170 1.71 4.17 -9.53
N PHE A 171 1.71 4.52 -10.81
CA PHE A 171 1.65 5.88 -11.34
C PHE A 171 0.31 6.18 -12.01
N CYS A 172 -0.79 5.77 -11.39
CA CYS A 172 -2.15 6.14 -11.82
C CYS A 172 -2.51 7.61 -11.51
N CYS A 173 -1.53 8.41 -11.12
CA CYS A 173 -1.57 9.82 -10.78
C CYS A 173 -0.45 10.57 -11.52
N ASP A 174 -0.56 11.91 -11.61
CA ASP A 174 0.48 12.72 -12.24
C ASP A 174 1.74 12.82 -11.37
N TYR A 175 1.55 12.83 -10.05
CA TYR A 175 2.64 12.91 -9.07
C TYR A 175 2.44 11.87 -7.97
N LEU A 176 3.52 11.23 -7.59
CA LEU A 176 3.58 10.34 -6.44
C LEU A 176 4.48 10.95 -5.37
N LEU A 177 3.89 11.36 -4.26
CA LEU A 177 4.61 11.79 -3.07
C LEU A 177 4.95 10.57 -2.22
N LEU A 178 6.22 10.32 -2.02
CA LEU A 178 6.71 9.23 -1.19
C LEU A 178 7.36 9.78 0.08
N LEU A 179 6.94 9.25 1.22
CA LEU A 179 7.47 9.57 2.53
C LEU A 179 8.13 8.32 3.14
N PRO A 180 9.39 8.04 2.83
CA PRO A 180 10.12 6.92 3.45
C PRO A 180 10.57 7.27 4.88
N ASN A 181 10.82 6.20 5.67
CA ASN A 181 11.36 6.28 7.02
C ASN A 181 10.44 6.96 8.06
N CYS A 182 9.13 6.76 7.92
CA CYS A 182 8.13 7.40 8.79
C CYS A 182 8.21 6.95 10.27
N ASP A 183 8.81 5.80 10.59
CA ASP A 183 9.05 5.36 11.97
C ASP A 183 10.14 6.17 12.68
N LYS A 184 11.02 6.83 11.95
CA LYS A 184 12.09 7.69 12.46
C LYS A 184 11.89 9.14 11.98
N THR A 185 12.73 9.57 11.07
CA THR A 185 12.64 10.89 10.43
C THR A 185 12.25 10.71 8.97
N PRO A 186 11.03 11.07 8.56
CA PRO A 186 10.62 10.99 7.17
C PRO A 186 11.53 11.80 6.25
N SER A 187 11.77 11.31 5.05
CA SER A 187 12.26 12.11 3.93
C SER A 187 11.15 12.33 2.92
N VAL A 188 11.33 13.26 2.00
CA VAL A 188 10.33 13.68 1.01
C VAL A 188 10.88 13.40 -0.38
N GLU A 189 10.14 12.64 -1.17
CA GLU A 189 10.50 12.31 -2.54
C GLU A 189 9.28 12.47 -3.45
N PHE A 190 9.46 13.15 -4.57
CA PHE A 190 8.46 13.23 -5.63
C PHE A 190 8.89 12.36 -6.80
N LEU A 191 8.10 11.34 -7.08
CA LEU A 191 8.32 10.44 -8.19
C LEU A 191 7.37 10.81 -9.34
N LYS A 192 7.87 10.67 -10.56
CA LYS A 192 7.10 10.84 -11.79
C LYS A 192 7.01 9.51 -12.53
N LYS A 193 5.95 9.33 -13.29
CA LYS A 193 5.83 8.18 -14.18
C LYS A 193 7.00 8.16 -15.18
N PRO A 194 7.56 6.99 -15.50
CA PRO A 194 8.56 6.87 -16.55
C PRO A 194 8.04 7.43 -17.87
N PRO A 195 8.87 8.18 -18.63
CA PRO A 195 8.45 8.78 -19.90
C PRO A 195 8.19 7.75 -20.98
N ILE A 196 8.79 6.56 -20.88
CA ILE A 196 8.64 5.46 -21.85
C ILE A 196 7.62 4.47 -21.33
N THR A 197 6.55 4.24 -22.09
CA THR A 197 5.53 3.25 -21.75
C THR A 197 5.21 2.41 -23.00
N PRO A 198 5.22 1.09 -22.94
CA PRO A 198 5.53 0.24 -21.77
C PRO A 198 7.03 0.13 -21.45
N PHE A 199 7.40 0.38 -20.20
CA PHE A 199 8.79 0.48 -19.76
C PHE A 199 9.57 -0.85 -19.85
N PHE A 200 8.92 -1.97 -19.56
CA PHE A 200 9.60 -3.27 -19.43
C PHE A 200 9.74 -4.06 -20.72
N VAL A 201 9.22 -3.60 -21.87
CA VAL A 201 9.14 -4.41 -23.11
C VAL A 201 10.51 -4.95 -23.57
N ASP A 202 11.53 -4.10 -23.58
CA ASP A 202 12.86 -4.45 -24.06
C ASP A 202 13.87 -4.76 -22.93
N GLN A 203 13.38 -4.94 -21.70
CA GLN A 203 14.23 -5.18 -20.56
C GLN A 203 14.53 -6.66 -20.37
N THR A 204 15.79 -7.02 -20.04
CA THR A 204 16.12 -8.36 -19.59
C THR A 204 15.63 -8.54 -18.16
N LEU A 205 14.66 -9.43 -17.97
CA LEU A 205 14.07 -9.72 -16.66
C LEU A 205 14.41 -11.13 -16.19
N SER A 206 14.66 -11.28 -14.90
CA SER A 206 14.90 -12.59 -14.30
C SER A 206 14.37 -12.66 -12.87
N PHE A 207 14.04 -13.87 -12.43
CA PHE A 207 13.74 -14.12 -11.01
C PHE A 207 15.03 -14.35 -10.22
N LYS A 208 14.92 -14.23 -8.90
CA LYS A 208 15.98 -14.63 -7.98
C LYS A 208 16.33 -16.10 -8.24
N GLU A 209 17.64 -16.41 -8.34
CA GLU A 209 18.15 -17.77 -8.50
C GLU A 209 17.56 -18.71 -7.44
N GLY A 210 17.16 -19.91 -7.87
CA GLY A 210 16.45 -20.89 -7.04
C GLY A 210 15.03 -20.48 -6.65
N ARG A 211 14.43 -19.48 -7.32
CA ARG A 211 13.05 -19.00 -7.12
C ARG A 211 12.29 -18.83 -8.43
N GLU A 212 12.72 -19.55 -9.48
CA GLU A 212 12.13 -19.53 -10.82
C GLU A 212 10.91 -20.44 -10.94
N THR A 213 10.67 -21.27 -9.94
CA THR A 213 9.48 -22.13 -9.82
C THR A 213 8.78 -21.88 -8.51
N TYR A 214 7.45 -22.00 -8.51
CA TYR A 214 6.66 -21.93 -7.28
C TYR A 214 6.90 -23.19 -6.45
N PHE A 215 7.31 -23.01 -5.20
CA PHE A 215 7.38 -24.09 -4.22
C PHE A 215 7.12 -23.54 -2.81
N GLU A 216 6.70 -24.41 -1.92
CA GLU A 216 6.53 -24.08 -0.51
C GLU A 216 7.72 -24.62 0.28
N ARG A 217 8.22 -23.78 1.17
CA ARG A 217 9.31 -24.14 2.06
C ARG A 217 8.78 -24.42 3.45
N TRP A 218 9.11 -25.58 3.99
CA TRP A 218 8.95 -25.83 5.42
C TRP A 218 9.92 -24.95 6.23
N ASP A 219 9.40 -24.18 7.16
CA ASP A 219 10.19 -23.36 8.10
C ASP A 219 10.24 -24.11 9.44
N GLU A 220 11.37 -24.70 9.74
CA GLU A 220 11.56 -25.49 10.97
C GLU A 220 11.39 -24.66 12.23
N LYS A 221 11.77 -23.37 12.20
CA LYS A 221 11.60 -22.48 13.36
C LYS A 221 10.13 -22.17 13.64
N LYS A 222 9.34 -22.04 12.60
CA LYS A 222 7.90 -21.71 12.69
C LYS A 222 7.01 -22.96 12.68
N GLN A 223 7.57 -24.13 12.45
CA GLN A 223 6.83 -25.41 12.32
C GLN A 223 5.66 -25.31 11.34
N LYS A 224 5.86 -24.64 10.22
CA LYS A 224 4.85 -24.50 9.16
C LYS A 224 5.46 -24.26 7.79
N TYR A 225 4.68 -24.49 6.75
CA TYR A 225 5.04 -24.05 5.41
C TYR A 225 5.03 -22.54 5.31
N CYS A 226 6.14 -21.97 4.86
CA CYS A 226 6.26 -20.54 4.60
C CYS A 226 5.73 -20.20 3.22
N GLU A 227 5.22 -18.99 3.15
CA GLU A 227 4.73 -18.39 1.92
C GLU A 227 5.87 -18.24 0.91
N PHE A 228 5.54 -18.47 -0.36
CA PHE A 228 6.48 -18.26 -1.45
C PHE A 228 6.72 -16.76 -1.65
N SER A 229 7.98 -16.40 -1.80
CA SER A 229 8.37 -15.06 -2.24
C SER A 229 9.51 -15.13 -3.25
N SER A 230 9.46 -14.31 -4.30
CA SER A 230 10.50 -14.21 -5.30
C SER A 230 10.78 -12.77 -5.68
N THR A 231 12.06 -12.40 -5.76
CA THR A 231 12.51 -11.09 -6.24
C THR A 231 12.68 -11.14 -7.74
N VAL A 232 12.23 -10.10 -8.41
CA VAL A 232 12.46 -9.85 -9.83
C VAL A 232 13.62 -8.88 -9.99
N TYR A 233 14.48 -9.15 -10.93
CA TYR A 233 15.62 -8.35 -11.34
C TYR A 233 15.50 -7.91 -12.78
N MET A 234 16.08 -6.74 -13.08
CA MET A 234 16.28 -6.20 -14.42
C MET A 234 17.77 -6.04 -14.68
N GLY A 235 18.22 -6.36 -15.90
CA GLY A 235 19.62 -6.34 -16.30
C GLY A 235 20.33 -7.68 -16.11
N GLN A 236 21.62 -7.70 -16.41
CA GLN A 236 22.47 -8.90 -16.36
C GLN A 236 23.77 -8.62 -15.56
N GLY A 237 24.39 -9.67 -15.07
CA GLY A 237 25.68 -9.59 -14.37
C GLY A 237 25.65 -8.64 -13.16
N GLU A 238 26.67 -7.81 -13.04
CA GLU A 238 26.83 -6.85 -11.94
C GLU A 238 25.87 -5.65 -12.01
N GLU A 239 25.32 -5.35 -13.19
CA GLU A 239 24.34 -4.28 -13.39
C GLU A 239 22.91 -4.67 -13.00
N LYS A 240 22.74 -5.89 -12.50
CA LYS A 240 21.43 -6.45 -12.14
C LYS A 240 20.78 -5.67 -11.00
N LYS A 241 19.68 -4.98 -11.29
CA LYS A 241 18.90 -4.16 -10.33
C LYS A 241 17.68 -4.92 -9.83
N ARG A 242 17.35 -4.78 -8.54
CA ARG A 242 16.12 -5.32 -7.97
C ARG A 242 14.92 -4.47 -8.39
N VAL A 243 13.95 -5.06 -9.05
CA VAL A 243 12.73 -4.40 -9.50
C VAL A 243 11.64 -4.47 -8.45
N GLY A 244 11.29 -5.67 -8.04
CA GLY A 244 10.17 -5.90 -7.12
C GLY A 244 10.18 -7.31 -6.55
N GLU A 245 9.16 -7.59 -5.74
CA GLU A 245 9.01 -8.88 -5.06
C GLU A 245 7.57 -9.36 -5.14
N PHE A 246 7.41 -10.59 -5.58
CA PHE A 246 6.16 -11.34 -5.46
C PHE A 246 6.09 -12.06 -4.12
N GLN A 247 4.89 -12.09 -3.53
CA GLN A 247 4.56 -12.86 -2.33
C GLN A 247 3.19 -13.52 -2.51
N PHE A 248 3.13 -14.82 -2.23
CA PHE A 248 1.90 -15.59 -2.23
C PHE A 248 1.52 -15.89 -0.78
N HIS A 249 0.50 -15.20 -0.27
CA HIS A 249 0.07 -15.32 1.11
C HIS A 249 -1.00 -16.40 1.27
N LYS A 250 -0.77 -17.33 2.22
CA LYS A 250 -1.67 -18.44 2.54
C LYS A 250 -2.49 -18.25 3.81
N GLY A 251 -2.16 -17.25 4.61
CA GLY A 251 -2.83 -16.99 5.88
C GLY A 251 -4.27 -16.50 5.74
N SER A 252 -4.76 -15.73 6.69
CA SER A 252 -6.10 -15.12 6.68
C SER A 252 -6.37 -14.25 5.45
N ARG A 253 -5.32 -13.71 4.85
CA ARG A 253 -5.35 -12.95 3.60
C ARG A 253 -4.84 -13.84 2.48
N LYS A 254 -5.68 -14.55 1.78
CA LYS A 254 -5.32 -15.31 0.58
C LYS A 254 -5.07 -14.33 -0.57
N GLU A 255 -3.82 -13.92 -0.79
CA GLU A 255 -3.45 -12.84 -1.70
C GLU A 255 -2.24 -13.19 -2.57
N VAL A 256 -2.22 -12.67 -3.79
CA VAL A 256 -1.00 -12.49 -4.59
C VAL A 256 -0.56 -11.05 -4.41
N LYS A 257 0.60 -10.84 -3.82
CA LYS A 257 1.13 -9.52 -3.54
C LYS A 257 2.37 -9.24 -4.37
N PHE A 258 2.39 -8.07 -5.02
CA PHE A 258 3.57 -7.52 -5.66
C PHE A 258 3.92 -6.16 -5.06
N ARG A 259 5.22 -5.88 -4.92
CA ARG A 259 5.72 -4.60 -4.45
C ARG A 259 7.00 -4.24 -5.19
N PHE A 260 7.08 -3.01 -5.70
CA PHE A 260 8.34 -2.46 -6.19
C PHE A 260 9.31 -2.15 -5.06
N TYR A 261 10.60 -2.34 -5.28
CA TYR A 261 11.62 -1.73 -4.44
C TYR A 261 11.64 -0.21 -4.67
N ARG A 262 11.72 0.57 -3.60
CA ARG A 262 11.80 2.03 -3.69
C ARG A 262 12.96 2.46 -4.59
N GLU A 263 14.14 1.87 -4.38
CA GLU A 263 15.36 2.14 -5.16
C GLU A 263 15.14 2.01 -6.68
N PHE A 264 14.31 1.07 -7.11
CA PHE A 264 13.96 0.92 -8.51
C PHE A 264 13.14 2.12 -9.00
N LEU A 265 12.10 2.51 -8.26
CA LEU A 265 11.19 3.60 -8.66
C LEU A 265 11.84 4.99 -8.59
N THR A 266 12.96 5.14 -7.90
CA THR A 266 13.71 6.40 -7.82
C THR A 266 14.84 6.51 -8.84
N ASN A 267 15.26 5.39 -9.47
CA ASN A 267 16.49 5.31 -10.27
C ASN A 267 16.31 4.53 -11.59
N TYR A 268 15.09 4.51 -12.18
CA TYR A 268 14.91 3.92 -13.53
C TYR A 268 15.22 4.87 -14.64
#